data_21b048de43c2878fe63a8f5a1ebe4ae1
#
_entry.id   21b048de43c2878fe63a8f5a1ebe4ae1
#
_cell.length_a   1.000
_cell.length_b   1.000
_cell.length_c   1.000
_cell.angle_alpha   90.00
_cell.angle_beta   90.00
_cell.angle_gamma   90.00
#
_symmetry.space_group_name_H-M   'P 1'
#
loop_
_entity.id
_entity.type
_entity.pdbx_description
1 polymer ?
#
loop_
_entity_poly.entity_id
_entity_poly.type
_entity_poly.pdbx_seq_one_letter_code
_entity_poly.pdbx_strand_id
1 'polypeptide(L)'
;MSTNTMKGSASVIGIDIDGTITLDPDFYSAFTRDCKRSGVIIHIVSARPPESRADTEAELCELEIVYDELHLLPPMEEALTLCPHDEIEWFHRHFWMKIDYSIRHGLSHFIDDNERVLQLFHVYAPEIIVFQASAYPLLRQLIR
;
A
#
# COMPACT_ATOMS: atom_id res chain seq x y z
N MET A 1 -14.81 26.21 13.13
CA MET A 1 -14.29 25.29 13.40
C MET A 1 -13.14 24.66 12.78
N SER A 2 -12.06 24.98 13.29
CA SER A 2 -10.80 24.43 12.85
C SER A 2 -10.75 22.93 12.98
N THR A 3 -11.50 22.38 13.93
CA THR A 3 -11.51 20.94 14.11
C THR A 3 -12.04 20.21 12.89
N ASN A 4 -12.89 20.85 12.11
CA ASN A 4 -13.38 20.22 10.90
C ASN A 4 -12.28 19.97 9.89
N THR A 5 -11.33 20.90 9.81
CA THR A 5 -10.19 20.74 8.95
C THR A 5 -9.38 19.51 9.33
N MET A 6 -9.20 19.32 10.63
CA MET A 6 -8.47 18.17 11.14
C MET A 6 -9.20 16.88 10.81
N LYS A 7 -10.52 16.89 10.95
CA LYS A 7 -11.31 15.71 10.63
C LYS A 7 -11.25 15.37 9.16
N GLY A 8 -11.07 16.37 8.29
CA GLY A 8 -10.96 16.15 6.88
C GLY A 8 -9.66 15.47 6.47
N SER A 9 -8.71 15.38 7.40
CA SER A 9 -7.41 14.79 7.12
C SER A 9 -7.43 13.30 7.41
N ALA A 10 -8.32 12.58 6.78
CA ALA A 10 -8.37 11.13 6.94
C ALA A 10 -7.05 10.53 6.43
N SER A 11 -6.58 9.49 7.11
CA SER A 11 -5.42 8.76 6.64
C SER A 11 -5.74 8.07 5.33
N VAL A 12 -4.75 8.04 4.45
CA VAL A 12 -4.81 7.32 3.18
C VAL A 12 -3.68 6.30 3.22
N ILE A 13 -4.02 5.02 3.24
CA ILE A 13 -3.01 3.99 3.42
C ILE A 13 -2.90 3.10 2.22
N GLY A 14 -1.69 2.61 1.97
CA GLY A 14 -1.41 1.61 0.96
C GLY A 14 -1.13 0.27 1.62
N ILE A 15 -1.61 -0.81 1.02
CA ILE A 15 -1.42 -2.17 1.53
C ILE A 15 -1.02 -3.09 0.38
N ASP A 16 0.08 -3.81 0.56
CA ASP A 16 0.54 -4.83 -0.37
C ASP A 16 -0.32 -6.10 -0.25
N ILE A 17 -0.30 -6.96 -1.27
CA ILE A 17 -1.07 -8.21 -1.23
C ILE A 17 -0.18 -9.39 -0.84
N ASP A 18 0.75 -9.78 -1.71
CA ASP A 18 1.51 -11.03 -1.54
C ASP A 18 2.53 -10.89 -0.41
N GLY A 19 2.42 -11.74 0.59
CA GLY A 19 3.27 -11.68 1.78
C GLY A 19 2.74 -10.71 2.83
N THR A 20 1.74 -9.90 2.52
CA THR A 20 1.11 -8.96 3.46
C THR A 20 -0.30 -9.45 3.76
N ILE A 21 -1.26 -9.17 2.88
CA ILE A 21 -2.64 -9.65 3.07
C ILE A 21 -2.68 -11.17 3.09
N THR A 22 -1.94 -11.81 2.20
CA THR A 22 -1.94 -13.27 2.11
C THR A 22 -1.21 -13.93 3.28
N LEU A 23 -0.37 -13.19 4.01
CA LEU A 23 0.27 -13.71 5.20
C LEU A 23 -0.75 -14.00 6.30
N ASP A 24 -1.71 -13.10 6.48
CA ASP A 24 -2.73 -13.23 7.51
C ASP A 24 -4.04 -12.60 7.01
N PRO A 25 -4.76 -13.30 6.13
CA PRO A 25 -5.98 -12.73 5.53
C PRO A 25 -7.04 -12.37 6.56
N ASP A 26 -7.17 -13.15 7.63
CA ASP A 26 -8.17 -12.89 8.66
C ASP A 26 -7.90 -11.58 9.38
N PHE A 27 -6.62 -11.31 9.70
CA PHE A 27 -6.25 -10.03 10.31
C PHE A 27 -6.59 -8.89 9.36
N TYR A 28 -6.19 -8.99 8.10
CA TYR A 28 -6.38 -7.88 7.15
C TYR A 28 -7.84 -7.70 6.75
N SER A 29 -8.65 -8.76 6.77
CA SER A 29 -10.08 -8.62 6.58
C SER A 29 -10.68 -7.75 7.67
N ALA A 30 -10.38 -8.06 8.93
CA ALA A 30 -10.88 -7.27 10.07
C ALA A 30 -10.29 -5.87 10.08
N PHE A 31 -8.99 -5.76 9.82
CA PHE A 31 -8.28 -4.48 9.84
C PHE A 31 -8.83 -3.52 8.78
N THR A 32 -9.01 -3.98 7.53
CA THR A 32 -9.52 -3.12 6.46
C THR A 32 -10.96 -2.71 6.73
N ARG A 33 -11.76 -3.61 7.29
CA ARG A 33 -13.13 -3.28 7.64
C ARG A 33 -13.17 -2.19 8.71
N ASP A 34 -12.32 -2.31 9.72
CA ASP A 34 -12.25 -1.32 10.80
C ASP A 34 -11.71 0.01 10.30
N CYS A 35 -10.74 -0.02 9.41
CA CYS A 35 -10.22 1.18 8.75
C CYS A 35 -11.33 1.94 8.06
N LYS A 36 -12.16 1.24 7.29
CA LYS A 36 -13.26 1.89 6.56
C LYS A 36 -14.26 2.52 7.52
N ARG A 37 -14.56 1.85 8.62
CA ARG A 37 -15.47 2.42 9.63
C ARG A 37 -14.90 3.68 10.27
N SER A 38 -13.59 3.78 10.32
CA SER A 38 -12.91 4.94 10.91
C SER A 38 -12.64 6.05 9.89
N GLY A 39 -13.09 5.87 8.66
CA GLY A 39 -12.89 6.89 7.62
C GLY A 39 -11.53 6.83 6.92
N VAL A 40 -10.77 5.77 7.11
CA VAL A 40 -9.48 5.59 6.46
C VAL A 40 -9.70 5.15 5.01
N ILE A 41 -8.98 5.78 4.09
CA ILE A 41 -9.02 5.43 2.66
C ILE A 41 -7.94 4.40 2.39
N ILE A 42 -8.29 3.32 1.70
CA ILE A 42 -7.40 2.19 1.47
C ILE A 42 -7.10 2.01 -0.01
N HIS A 43 -5.81 2.06 -0.36
CA HIS A 43 -5.32 1.68 -1.68
C HIS A 43 -4.58 0.36 -1.56
N ILE A 44 -5.02 -0.65 -2.32
CA ILE A 44 -4.25 -1.88 -2.44
C ILE A 44 -3.26 -1.67 -3.57
N VAL A 45 -1.97 -1.83 -3.30
CA VAL A 45 -0.91 -1.57 -4.28
C VAL A 45 -0.04 -2.81 -4.39
N SER A 46 -0.09 -3.47 -5.54
CA SER A 46 0.51 -4.79 -5.71
C SER A 46 1.40 -4.84 -6.96
N ALA A 47 2.47 -5.63 -6.87
CA ALA A 47 3.35 -5.89 -8.00
C ALA A 47 2.76 -6.92 -8.97
N ARG A 48 1.56 -7.43 -8.70
CA ARG A 48 0.89 -8.34 -9.65
C ARG A 48 0.66 -7.63 -10.98
N PRO A 49 0.72 -8.35 -12.09
CA PRO A 49 0.59 -7.73 -13.42
C PRO A 49 -0.83 -7.18 -13.65
N PRO A 50 -0.96 -6.11 -14.44
CA PRO A 50 -2.28 -5.50 -14.71
C PRO A 50 -3.30 -6.47 -15.31
N GLU A 51 -2.86 -7.44 -16.08
CA GLU A 51 -3.77 -8.40 -16.70
C GLU A 51 -4.38 -9.37 -15.68
N SER A 52 -3.86 -9.42 -14.44
CA SER A 52 -4.43 -10.24 -13.37
C SER A 52 -5.53 -9.53 -12.59
N ARG A 53 -5.96 -8.35 -13.04
CA ARG A 53 -6.90 -7.54 -12.25
C ARG A 53 -8.17 -8.29 -11.87
N ALA A 54 -8.82 -8.95 -12.82
CA ALA A 54 -10.07 -9.65 -12.53
C ALA A 54 -9.88 -10.75 -11.48
N ASP A 55 -8.80 -11.54 -11.63
CA ASP A 55 -8.50 -12.61 -10.67
C ASP A 55 -8.13 -12.03 -9.29
N THR A 56 -7.39 -10.92 -9.28
CA THR A 56 -7.00 -10.28 -8.02
C THR A 56 -8.21 -9.71 -7.30
N GLU A 57 -9.11 -9.06 -8.01
CA GLU A 57 -10.33 -8.53 -7.42
C GLU A 57 -11.19 -9.66 -6.85
N ALA A 58 -11.28 -10.78 -7.55
CA ALA A 58 -12.04 -11.93 -7.08
C ALA A 58 -11.42 -12.49 -5.80
N GLU A 59 -10.10 -12.59 -5.74
CA GLU A 59 -9.40 -13.08 -4.55
C GLU A 59 -9.63 -12.15 -3.35
N LEU A 60 -9.49 -10.85 -3.55
CA LEU A 60 -9.70 -9.88 -2.46
C LEU A 60 -11.14 -9.95 -1.95
N CYS A 61 -12.09 -10.13 -2.84
CA CYS A 61 -13.49 -10.29 -2.46
C CYS A 61 -13.68 -11.56 -1.62
N GLU A 62 -13.08 -12.66 -2.06
CA GLU A 62 -13.16 -13.93 -1.36
C GLU A 62 -12.54 -13.85 0.03
N LEU A 63 -11.46 -13.12 0.17
CA LEU A 63 -10.78 -12.90 1.45
C LEU A 63 -11.48 -11.84 2.31
N GLU A 64 -12.53 -11.23 1.80
CA GLU A 64 -13.29 -10.18 2.47
C GLU A 64 -12.43 -8.97 2.83
N ILE A 65 -11.58 -8.57 1.91
CA ILE A 65 -10.76 -7.37 2.07
C ILE A 65 -11.56 -6.17 1.54
N VAL A 66 -11.66 -5.12 2.35
CA VAL A 66 -12.37 -3.90 1.97
C VAL A 66 -11.35 -2.85 1.55
N TYR A 67 -11.58 -2.20 0.41
CA TYR A 67 -10.64 -1.20 -0.09
C TYR A 67 -11.37 -0.22 -1.02
N ASP A 68 -10.71 0.91 -1.27
CA ASP A 68 -11.25 1.95 -2.16
C ASP A 68 -10.67 1.85 -3.56
N GLU A 69 -9.38 1.56 -3.68
CA GLU A 69 -8.68 1.50 -4.96
C GLU A 69 -7.77 0.28 -5.01
N LEU A 70 -7.68 -0.32 -6.19
CA LEU A 70 -6.71 -1.38 -6.45
C LEU A 70 -5.77 -0.92 -7.56
N HIS A 71 -4.49 -0.83 -7.27
CA HIS A 71 -3.47 -0.49 -8.24
C HIS A 71 -2.51 -1.65 -8.44
N LEU A 72 -2.39 -2.10 -9.67
CA LEU A 72 -1.43 -3.12 -10.06
C LEU A 72 -0.30 -2.42 -10.81
N LEU A 73 0.94 -2.71 -10.42
CA LEU A 73 2.09 -2.02 -10.99
C LEU A 73 2.27 -2.36 -12.46
N PRO A 74 2.84 -1.43 -13.26
CA PRO A 74 3.15 -1.72 -14.66
C PRO A 74 4.22 -2.81 -14.76
N PRO A 75 4.38 -3.42 -15.95
CA PRO A 75 5.42 -4.44 -16.14
C PRO A 75 6.83 -3.92 -15.85
N MET A 76 7.75 -4.84 -15.56
CA MET A 76 9.13 -4.49 -15.22
C MET A 76 9.79 -3.62 -16.29
N GLU A 77 9.58 -3.92 -17.57
CA GLU A 77 10.17 -3.15 -18.66
C GLU A 77 9.75 -1.68 -18.59
N GLU A 78 8.48 -1.44 -18.28
CA GLU A 78 7.96 -0.08 -18.16
C GLU A 78 8.54 0.60 -16.94
N ALA A 79 8.69 -0.14 -15.84
CA ALA A 79 9.30 0.39 -14.61
C ALA A 79 10.75 0.83 -14.85
N LEU A 80 11.49 0.07 -15.65
CA LEU A 80 12.88 0.43 -15.99
C LEU A 80 12.94 1.75 -16.76
N THR A 81 11.95 2.03 -17.57
CA THR A 81 11.86 3.29 -18.32
C THR A 81 11.45 4.45 -17.45
N LEU A 82 10.51 4.22 -16.53
CA LEU A 82 9.91 5.28 -15.73
C LEU A 82 10.72 5.67 -14.50
N CYS A 83 11.48 4.74 -13.93
CA CYS A 83 12.23 5.02 -12.70
C CYS A 83 13.41 5.94 -13.00
N PRO A 84 13.48 7.14 -12.36
CA PRO A 84 14.55 8.10 -12.62
C PRO A 84 15.80 7.86 -11.76
N HIS A 85 15.79 6.82 -10.93
CA HIS A 85 16.84 6.59 -9.93
C HIS A 85 17.76 5.46 -10.35
N ASP A 86 18.82 5.80 -11.10
CA ASP A 86 19.75 4.81 -11.62
C ASP A 86 20.54 4.09 -10.54
N GLU A 87 20.60 4.67 -9.33
CA GLU A 87 21.28 4.02 -8.20
C GLU A 87 20.51 2.82 -7.65
N ILE A 88 19.22 2.70 -7.99
CA ILE A 88 18.45 1.51 -7.61
C ILE A 88 18.80 0.40 -8.59
N GLU A 89 19.10 -0.79 -8.05
CA GLU A 89 19.39 -1.96 -8.89
C GLU A 89 18.22 -2.19 -9.85
N TRP A 90 18.53 -2.55 -11.10
CA TRP A 90 17.50 -2.67 -12.13
C TRP A 90 16.35 -3.60 -11.70
N PHE A 91 16.68 -4.68 -10.97
CA PHE A 91 15.67 -5.66 -10.55
C PHE A 91 14.82 -5.17 -9.37
N HIS A 92 15.16 -4.04 -8.77
CA HIS A 92 14.36 -3.42 -7.70
C HIS A 92 13.63 -2.15 -8.17
N ARG A 93 13.84 -1.71 -9.41
CA ARG A 93 13.18 -0.49 -9.90
C ARG A 93 11.67 -0.66 -9.98
N HIS A 94 11.20 -1.90 -10.11
CA HIS A 94 9.78 -2.19 -10.06
C HIS A 94 9.18 -1.79 -8.70
N PHE A 95 9.92 -2.02 -7.63
CA PHE A 95 9.48 -1.64 -6.29
C PHE A 95 9.35 -0.13 -6.13
N TRP A 96 10.23 0.65 -6.78
CA TRP A 96 10.14 2.10 -6.72
C TRP A 96 8.78 2.59 -7.22
N MET A 97 8.13 1.85 -8.11
CA MET A 97 6.82 2.23 -8.63
C MET A 97 5.76 2.31 -7.52
N LYS A 98 5.94 1.56 -6.41
CA LYS A 98 5.04 1.67 -5.24
C LYS A 98 5.22 3.02 -4.56
N ILE A 99 6.46 3.47 -4.45
CA ILE A 99 6.77 4.76 -3.83
C ILE A 99 6.22 5.89 -4.68
N ASP A 100 6.44 5.82 -5.99
CA ASP A 100 5.95 6.82 -6.92
C ASP A 100 4.43 6.93 -6.88
N TYR A 101 3.73 5.78 -6.91
CA TYR A 101 2.28 5.77 -6.78
C TYR A 101 1.84 6.42 -5.47
N SER A 102 2.50 6.07 -4.38
CA SER A 102 2.14 6.56 -3.06
C SER A 102 2.28 8.06 -2.93
N ILE A 103 3.35 8.61 -3.49
CA ILE A 103 3.57 10.06 -3.51
C ILE A 103 2.47 10.74 -4.32
N ARG A 104 2.20 10.23 -5.52
CA ARG A 104 1.25 10.86 -6.42
C ARG A 104 -0.19 10.82 -5.90
N HIS A 105 -0.51 9.82 -5.09
CA HIS A 105 -1.87 9.67 -4.57
C HIS A 105 -2.00 10.11 -3.11
N GLY A 106 -0.95 10.74 -2.56
CA GLY A 106 -1.02 11.33 -1.22
C GLY A 106 -1.20 10.34 -0.10
N LEU A 107 -0.61 9.14 -0.23
CA LEU A 107 -0.66 8.16 0.84
C LEU A 107 0.13 8.66 2.05
N SER A 108 -0.44 8.48 3.23
CA SER A 108 0.23 8.85 4.49
C SER A 108 0.97 7.67 5.10
N HIS A 109 0.54 6.46 4.80
CA HIS A 109 1.12 5.23 5.38
C HIS A 109 1.18 4.14 4.33
N PHE A 110 2.13 3.21 4.47
CA PHE A 110 2.23 2.06 3.58
C PHE A 110 2.60 0.82 4.39
N ILE A 111 1.95 -0.30 4.07
CA ILE A 111 2.15 -1.58 4.75
C ILE A 111 2.66 -2.60 3.74
N ASP A 112 3.84 -3.16 3.99
CA ASP A 112 4.47 -4.11 3.07
C ASP A 112 5.35 -5.06 3.88
N ASP A 113 5.51 -6.30 3.41
CA ASP A 113 6.39 -7.27 4.04
C ASP A 113 7.82 -7.17 3.52
N ASN A 114 8.01 -6.55 2.38
CA ASN A 114 9.30 -6.55 1.68
C ASN A 114 10.22 -5.46 2.25
N GLU A 115 11.34 -5.88 2.82
CA GLU A 115 12.30 -4.96 3.45
C GLU A 115 12.86 -3.94 2.47
N ARG A 116 13.09 -4.35 1.23
CA ARG A 116 13.64 -3.45 0.22
C ARG A 116 12.64 -2.35 -0.13
N VAL A 117 11.36 -2.70 -0.20
CA VAL A 117 10.29 -1.72 -0.44
C VAL A 117 10.28 -0.69 0.70
N LEU A 118 10.31 -1.16 1.94
CA LEU A 118 10.30 -0.27 3.10
C LEU A 118 11.52 0.64 3.10
N GLN A 119 12.68 0.10 2.73
CA GLN A 119 13.92 0.87 2.63
C GLN A 119 13.82 1.96 1.56
N LEU A 120 13.23 1.64 0.41
CA LEU A 120 13.06 2.62 -0.66
C LEU A 120 12.13 3.76 -0.23
N PHE A 121 11.08 3.48 0.53
CA PHE A 121 10.25 4.52 1.11
C PHE A 121 11.09 5.44 2.00
N HIS A 122 11.94 4.87 2.85
CA HIS A 122 12.79 5.66 3.73
C HIS A 122 13.68 6.65 2.96
N VAL A 123 14.20 6.21 1.82
CA VAL A 123 15.13 7.02 1.02
C VAL A 123 14.38 8.06 0.20
N TYR A 124 13.29 7.67 -0.46
CA TYR A 124 12.67 8.51 -1.49
C TYR A 124 11.36 9.17 -1.05
N ALA A 125 10.75 8.71 0.03
CA ALA A 125 9.52 9.29 0.54
C ALA A 125 9.48 9.17 2.07
N PRO A 126 10.44 9.81 2.78
CA PRO A 126 10.53 9.64 4.24
C PRO A 126 9.33 10.19 5.00
N GLU A 127 8.52 11.03 4.36
CA GLU A 127 7.32 11.56 4.99
C GLU A 127 6.20 10.51 5.08
N ILE A 128 6.27 9.43 4.30
CA ILE A 128 5.27 8.36 4.35
C ILE A 128 5.71 7.37 5.43
N ILE A 129 4.81 7.12 6.38
CA ILE A 129 5.09 6.20 7.48
C ILE A 129 4.90 4.77 6.98
N VAL A 130 5.91 3.91 7.16
CA VAL A 130 5.84 2.54 6.67
C VAL A 130 5.79 1.55 7.84
N PHE A 131 5.08 0.45 7.62
CA PHE A 131 4.95 -0.61 8.60
C PHE A 131 5.26 -1.96 7.96
N GLN A 132 5.97 -2.79 8.71
CA GLN A 132 6.10 -4.20 8.37
C GLN A 132 4.73 -4.86 8.49
N ALA A 133 4.42 -5.77 7.57
CA ALA A 133 3.12 -6.42 7.49
C ALA A 133 2.69 -7.10 8.79
N SER A 134 3.63 -7.54 9.62
CA SER A 134 3.35 -8.23 10.87
C SER A 134 3.33 -7.34 12.10
N ALA A 135 3.47 -6.02 11.93
CA ALA A 135 3.49 -5.09 13.05
C ALA A 135 2.08 -4.78 13.56
N TYR A 136 1.32 -5.80 13.91
CA TYR A 136 -0.11 -5.69 14.21
C TYR A 136 -0.45 -4.66 15.27
N PRO A 137 0.27 -4.57 16.40
CA PRO A 137 -0.09 -3.56 17.41
C PRO A 137 0.01 -2.13 16.88
N LEU A 138 1.01 -1.85 16.03
CA LEU A 138 1.17 -0.53 15.43
C LEU A 138 0.10 -0.26 14.38
N LEU A 139 -0.24 -1.28 13.59
CA LEU A 139 -1.27 -1.13 12.57
C LEU A 139 -2.62 -0.80 13.18
N ARG A 140 -2.94 -1.41 14.32
CA ARG A 140 -4.21 -1.14 14.99
C ARG A 140 -4.33 0.29 15.48
N GLN A 141 -3.21 0.98 15.69
CA GLN A 141 -3.25 2.38 16.11
C GLN A 141 -3.76 3.29 15.00
N LEU A 142 -3.70 2.85 13.75
CA LEU A 142 -4.22 3.63 12.61
C LEU A 142 -5.73 3.82 12.67
N ILE A 143 -6.43 2.98 13.41
CA ILE A 143 -7.89 3.00 13.45
C ILE A 143 -8.46 3.72 14.67
N ARG A 144 -7.65 4.38 15.44
CA ARG A 144 -8.13 5.09 16.61
C ARG A 144 -8.56 6.49 16.34
#